data_8dcc138daeee9fabbe5be7d0d227157b
#
_entry.id   8dcc138daeee9fabbe5be7d0d227157b
#
_cell.length_a   1.000
_cell.length_b   1.000
_cell.length_c   1.000
_cell.angle_alpha   90.00
_cell.angle_beta   90.00
_cell.angle_gamma   90.00
#
_symmetry.space_group_name_H-M   'P 1'
#
loop_
_entity.id
_entity.type
_entity.pdbx_description
1 polymer ?
#
loop_
_entity_poly.entity_id
_entity_poly.type
_entity_poly.pdbx_seq_one_letter_code
_entity_poly.pdbx_strand_id
1 'polypeptide(L)'
;YPTAINYMAGGTSNEHYGAWQNWLVAIIVLCIVTYLNHYGKGIFKLASILIGIIIGYIISIFFGMVDFSSVTGASLISIPQPLHFGIKFEPSSCVAIGLLFAINAIQAIGDFSATTTGGLDRMPTDEELKGGIVAYGISNVVGAIFGGLPTATYSQNVGIVASTKVVARKVFRIAAM
;
A
#
# COMPACT_ATOMS: atom_id res chain seq x y z
N TYR A 1 -7.83 1.77 -15.07
CA TYR A 1 -7.41 0.68 -15.96
C TYR A 1 -6.09 0.99 -16.72
N PRO A 2 -5.85 2.20 -17.31
CA PRO A 2 -4.62 2.47 -18.05
C PRO A 2 -3.36 2.26 -17.23
N THR A 3 -3.36 2.67 -15.96
CA THR A 3 -2.23 2.52 -15.03
C THR A 3 -1.85 1.05 -14.80
N ALA A 4 -2.85 0.17 -14.63
CA ALA A 4 -2.61 -1.25 -14.45
C ALA A 4 -1.97 -1.89 -15.70
N ILE A 5 -2.46 -1.52 -16.89
CA ILE A 5 -1.91 -1.98 -18.16
C ILE A 5 -0.46 -1.51 -18.32
N ASN A 6 -0.16 -0.27 -17.98
CA ASN A 6 1.19 0.26 -18.02
C ASN A 6 2.15 -0.50 -17.10
N TYR A 7 1.71 -0.85 -15.88
CA TYR A 7 2.52 -1.68 -14.99
C TYR A 7 2.70 -3.11 -15.50
N MET A 8 1.66 -3.73 -16.07
CA MET A 8 1.76 -5.05 -16.70
C MET A 8 2.73 -5.05 -17.89
N ALA A 9 2.83 -3.93 -18.62
CA ALA A 9 3.77 -3.77 -19.72
C ALA A 9 5.22 -3.48 -19.27
N GLY A 10 5.49 -3.35 -17.96
CA GLY A 10 6.82 -3.12 -17.41
C GLY A 10 7.08 -1.72 -16.89
N GLY A 11 6.07 -0.84 -16.85
CA GLY A 11 6.20 0.56 -16.44
C GLY A 11 6.71 1.48 -17.55
N THR A 12 6.12 2.65 -17.65
CA THR A 12 6.40 3.64 -18.74
C THR A 12 7.83 4.20 -18.74
N SER A 13 8.56 4.02 -17.64
CA SER A 13 9.95 4.49 -17.50
C SER A 13 11.00 3.44 -17.84
N ASN A 14 10.59 2.25 -18.26
CA ASN A 14 11.50 1.15 -18.56
C ASN A 14 11.81 1.11 -20.07
N GLU A 15 13.08 0.95 -20.44
CA GLU A 15 13.51 0.80 -21.85
C GLU A 15 12.87 -0.40 -22.56
N HIS A 16 12.50 -1.44 -21.79
CA HIS A 16 11.83 -2.64 -22.28
C HIS A 16 10.30 -2.60 -22.09
N TYR A 17 9.70 -1.38 -22.09
CA TYR A 17 8.25 -1.24 -22.04
C TYR A 17 7.56 -1.98 -23.18
N GLY A 18 6.57 -2.78 -22.86
CA GLY A 18 5.81 -3.56 -23.83
C GLY A 18 6.46 -4.88 -24.26
N ALA A 19 7.64 -5.24 -23.73
CA ALA A 19 8.28 -6.51 -24.03
C ALA A 19 7.36 -7.69 -23.66
N TRP A 20 7.37 -8.74 -24.49
CA TRP A 20 6.52 -9.91 -24.31
C TRP A 20 6.76 -10.63 -22.97
N GLN A 21 7.98 -10.56 -22.43
CA GLN A 21 8.34 -11.11 -21.12
C GLN A 21 7.55 -10.46 -19.99
N ASN A 22 7.38 -9.12 -20.03
CA ASN A 22 6.60 -8.39 -19.03
C ASN A 22 5.15 -8.87 -19.01
N TRP A 23 4.56 -9.02 -20.18
CA TRP A 23 3.20 -9.52 -20.31
C TRP A 23 3.06 -10.97 -19.83
N LEU A 24 4.02 -11.81 -20.15
CA LEU A 24 4.02 -13.21 -19.73
C LEU A 24 4.07 -13.32 -18.20
N VAL A 25 5.00 -12.62 -17.54
CA VAL A 25 5.10 -12.59 -16.08
C VAL A 25 3.81 -12.05 -15.46
N ALA A 26 3.29 -10.94 -15.97
CA ALA A 26 2.06 -10.35 -15.47
C ALA A 26 0.86 -11.28 -15.56
N ILE A 27 0.70 -11.98 -16.68
CA ILE A 27 -0.40 -12.95 -16.89
C ILE A 27 -0.25 -14.15 -15.96
N ILE A 28 0.96 -14.70 -15.80
CA ILE A 28 1.21 -15.83 -14.89
C ILE A 28 0.86 -15.42 -13.46
N VAL A 29 1.35 -14.27 -12.99
CA VAL A 29 1.06 -13.77 -11.65
C VAL A 29 -0.43 -13.55 -11.46
N LEU A 30 -1.11 -12.95 -12.44
CA LEU A 30 -2.55 -12.74 -12.41
C LEU A 30 -3.32 -14.06 -12.29
N CYS A 31 -2.95 -15.08 -13.09
CA CYS A 31 -3.57 -16.41 -13.03
C CYS A 31 -3.36 -17.05 -11.65
N ILE A 32 -2.14 -17.02 -11.11
CA ILE A 32 -1.81 -17.59 -9.80
C ILE A 32 -2.60 -16.90 -8.69
N VAL A 33 -2.61 -15.56 -8.66
CA VAL A 33 -3.34 -14.79 -7.65
C VAL A 33 -4.83 -15.06 -7.73
N THR A 34 -5.40 -15.08 -8.94
CA THR A 34 -6.81 -15.35 -9.15
C THR A 34 -7.18 -16.77 -8.72
N TYR A 35 -6.36 -17.75 -9.10
CA TYR A 35 -6.55 -19.14 -8.71
C TYR A 35 -6.50 -19.32 -7.19
N LEU A 36 -5.48 -18.79 -6.53
CA LEU A 36 -5.34 -18.87 -5.09
C LEU A 36 -6.44 -18.10 -4.34
N ASN A 37 -6.88 -16.96 -4.86
CA ASN A 37 -7.94 -16.18 -4.26
C ASN A 37 -9.30 -16.88 -4.37
N HIS A 38 -9.56 -17.58 -5.49
CA HIS A 38 -10.83 -18.25 -5.72
C HIS A 38 -10.91 -19.64 -5.07
N TYR A 39 -9.87 -20.46 -5.25
CA TYR A 39 -9.83 -21.85 -4.78
C TYR A 39 -9.05 -22.05 -3.49
N GLY A 40 -8.22 -21.09 -3.09
CA GLY A 40 -7.42 -21.16 -1.87
C GLY A 40 -8.30 -21.18 -0.62
N LYS A 41 -7.88 -21.94 0.39
CA LYS A 41 -8.53 -22.01 1.71
C LYS A 41 -7.61 -21.45 2.78
N GLY A 42 -8.19 -20.76 3.78
CA GLY A 42 -7.46 -20.25 4.93
C GLY A 42 -6.37 -19.26 4.55
N ILE A 43 -5.14 -19.50 5.01
CA ILE A 43 -3.99 -18.62 4.84
C ILE A 43 -3.61 -18.42 3.35
N PHE A 44 -3.75 -19.44 2.51
CA PHE A 44 -3.41 -19.34 1.07
C PHE A 44 -4.29 -18.34 0.33
N LYS A 45 -5.56 -18.23 0.68
CA LYS A 45 -6.46 -17.22 0.14
C LYS A 45 -6.04 -15.81 0.55
N LEU A 46 -5.69 -15.62 1.81
CA LEU A 46 -5.28 -14.32 2.35
C LEU A 46 -3.90 -13.90 1.83
N ALA A 47 -2.98 -14.85 1.70
CA ALA A 47 -1.62 -14.62 1.21
C ALA A 47 -1.49 -14.70 -0.32
N SER A 48 -2.59 -14.85 -1.07
CA SER A 48 -2.56 -15.05 -2.53
C SER A 48 -1.75 -13.97 -3.27
N ILE A 49 -1.89 -12.71 -2.87
CA ILE A 49 -1.15 -11.59 -3.45
C ILE A 49 0.34 -11.71 -3.12
N LEU A 50 0.69 -12.00 -1.87
CA LEU A 50 2.08 -12.16 -1.44
C LEU A 50 2.76 -13.33 -2.17
N ILE A 51 2.08 -14.46 -2.29
CA ILE A 51 2.56 -15.63 -3.05
C ILE A 51 2.76 -15.24 -4.53
N GLY A 52 1.82 -14.52 -5.11
CA GLY A 52 1.92 -14.00 -6.48
C GLY A 52 3.13 -13.10 -6.69
N ILE A 53 3.40 -12.19 -5.76
CA ILE A 53 4.58 -11.31 -5.79
C ILE A 53 5.87 -12.14 -5.73
N ILE A 54 5.98 -13.09 -4.79
CA ILE A 54 7.18 -13.94 -4.64
C ILE A 54 7.44 -14.73 -5.91
N ILE A 55 6.42 -15.39 -6.45
CA ILE A 55 6.56 -16.20 -7.68
C ILE A 55 6.89 -15.30 -8.87
N GLY A 56 6.23 -14.14 -9.00
CA GLY A 56 6.53 -13.18 -10.06
C GLY A 56 7.97 -12.68 -9.99
N TYR A 57 8.47 -12.41 -8.80
CA TYR A 57 9.86 -11.99 -8.59
C TYR A 57 10.87 -13.08 -8.97
N ILE A 58 10.60 -14.33 -8.58
CA ILE A 58 11.43 -15.48 -8.94
C ILE A 58 11.47 -15.64 -10.48
N ILE A 59 10.32 -15.58 -11.14
CA ILE A 59 10.25 -15.68 -12.60
C ILE A 59 11.02 -14.54 -13.27
N SER A 60 10.87 -13.31 -12.76
CA SER A 60 11.59 -12.13 -13.27
C SER A 60 13.11 -12.24 -13.15
N ILE A 61 13.61 -12.89 -12.08
CA ILE A 61 15.04 -13.18 -11.92
C ILE A 61 15.51 -14.15 -13.01
N PHE A 62 14.76 -15.22 -13.29
CA PHE A 62 15.10 -16.18 -14.36
C PHE A 62 15.14 -15.54 -15.75
N PHE A 63 14.31 -14.54 -16.01
CA PHE A 63 14.32 -13.79 -17.26
C PHE A 63 15.39 -12.67 -17.30
N GLY A 64 16.18 -12.50 -16.22
CA GLY A 64 17.20 -11.45 -16.15
C GLY A 64 16.62 -10.03 -16.12
N MET A 65 15.36 -9.88 -15.71
CA MET A 65 14.65 -8.59 -15.68
C MET A 65 14.94 -7.80 -14.40
N VAL A 66 15.64 -8.40 -13.43
CA VAL A 66 15.93 -7.80 -12.13
C VAL A 66 17.37 -7.31 -12.11
N ASP A 67 17.55 -6.00 -11.96
CA ASP A 67 18.86 -5.39 -11.77
C ASP A 67 19.17 -5.27 -10.29
N PHE A 68 20.18 -6.01 -9.84
CA PHE A 68 20.67 -5.98 -8.46
C PHE A 68 21.72 -4.90 -8.20
N SER A 69 22.14 -4.15 -9.21
CA SER A 69 23.18 -3.13 -9.05
C SER A 69 22.78 -2.06 -8.03
N SER A 70 21.51 -1.68 -8.02
CA SER A 70 20.96 -0.71 -7.07
C SER A 70 21.00 -1.20 -5.62
N VAL A 71 20.96 -2.52 -5.39
CA VAL A 71 20.99 -3.10 -4.04
C VAL A 71 22.40 -3.13 -3.48
N THR A 72 23.40 -3.40 -4.32
CA THR A 72 24.80 -3.48 -3.88
C THR A 72 25.38 -2.12 -3.44
N GLY A 73 24.83 -1.02 -3.95
CA GLY A 73 25.20 0.34 -3.57
C GLY A 73 24.37 0.95 -2.42
N ALA A 74 23.31 0.28 -1.98
CA ALA A 74 22.43 0.80 -0.95
C ALA A 74 22.98 0.58 0.44
N SER A 75 22.93 1.62 1.31
CA SER A 75 23.23 1.49 2.73
C SER A 75 22.19 0.59 3.40
N LEU A 76 22.64 -0.40 4.19
CA LEU A 76 21.75 -1.28 4.96
C LEU A 76 20.89 -0.53 5.98
N ILE A 77 21.37 0.61 6.49
CA ILE A 77 20.68 1.46 7.43
C ILE A 77 20.76 2.90 6.93
N SER A 78 19.63 3.52 6.69
CA SER A 78 19.53 4.95 6.41
C SER A 78 18.69 5.59 7.51
N ILE A 79 19.28 6.55 8.23
CA ILE A 79 18.57 7.29 9.26
C ILE A 79 17.83 8.44 8.57
N PRO A 80 16.50 8.52 8.68
CA PRO A 80 15.73 9.61 8.09
C PRO A 80 16.12 10.94 8.76
N GLN A 81 16.48 11.92 7.93
CA GLN A 81 16.85 13.25 8.41
C GLN A 81 15.61 14.14 8.45
N PRO A 82 15.27 14.72 9.60
CA PRO A 82 14.15 15.64 9.68
C PRO A 82 14.41 16.88 8.81
N LEU A 83 13.37 17.32 8.10
CA LEU A 83 13.39 18.52 7.25
C LEU A 83 14.49 18.54 6.17
N HIS A 84 14.93 17.38 5.70
CA HIS A 84 15.98 17.25 4.69
C HIS A 84 15.67 18.06 3.40
N PHE A 85 14.41 18.12 2.99
CA PHE A 85 13.97 18.86 1.79
C PHE A 85 13.67 20.35 2.06
N GLY A 86 13.79 20.80 3.31
CA GLY A 86 13.40 22.14 3.73
C GLY A 86 11.89 22.34 3.73
N ILE A 87 11.46 23.55 4.10
CA ILE A 87 10.04 23.95 4.07
C ILE A 87 9.90 25.09 3.08
N LYS A 88 9.06 24.89 2.05
CA LYS A 88 8.65 25.95 1.11
C LYS A 88 7.13 26.05 1.13
N PHE A 89 6.64 27.28 1.30
CA PHE A 89 5.22 27.57 1.22
C PHE A 89 4.88 28.09 -0.17
N GLU A 90 4.15 27.25 -0.92
CA GLU A 90 3.55 27.63 -2.19
C GLU A 90 2.02 27.58 -2.04
N PRO A 91 1.31 28.73 -2.11
CA PRO A 91 -0.12 28.80 -1.82
C PRO A 91 -0.98 27.85 -2.67
N SER A 92 -0.65 27.71 -3.95
CA SER A 92 -1.40 26.82 -4.86
C SER A 92 -1.28 25.36 -4.46
N SER A 93 -0.07 24.91 -4.13
CA SER A 93 0.20 23.55 -3.65
C SER A 93 -0.46 23.29 -2.29
N CYS A 94 -0.45 24.28 -1.39
CA CYS A 94 -1.11 24.17 -0.08
C CYS A 94 -2.62 23.98 -0.23
N VAL A 95 -3.28 24.73 -1.11
CA VAL A 95 -4.71 24.58 -1.37
C VAL A 95 -5.02 23.22 -2.01
N ALA A 96 -4.25 22.83 -3.02
CA ALA A 96 -4.45 21.53 -3.69
C ALA A 96 -4.28 20.35 -2.72
N ILE A 97 -3.22 20.35 -1.93
CA ILE A 97 -2.97 19.31 -0.90
C ILE A 97 -4.06 19.35 0.17
N GLY A 98 -4.46 20.54 0.63
CA GLY A 98 -5.55 20.69 1.61
C GLY A 98 -6.86 20.07 1.13
N LEU A 99 -7.25 20.28 -0.13
CA LEU A 99 -8.42 19.65 -0.73
C LEU A 99 -8.28 18.12 -0.83
N LEU A 100 -7.11 17.63 -1.21
CA LEU A 100 -6.83 16.18 -1.24
C LEU A 100 -6.95 15.55 0.14
N PHE A 101 -6.43 16.22 1.19
CA PHE A 101 -6.56 15.74 2.56
C PHE A 101 -8.01 15.77 3.06
N ALA A 102 -8.82 16.74 2.65
CA ALA A 102 -10.25 16.75 2.96
C ALA A 102 -10.97 15.54 2.35
N ILE A 103 -10.69 15.22 1.09
CA ILE A 103 -11.24 14.03 0.42
C ILE A 103 -10.75 12.74 1.11
N ASN A 104 -9.46 12.65 1.41
CA ASN A 104 -8.90 11.50 2.10
C ASN A 104 -9.45 11.32 3.52
N ALA A 105 -9.80 12.40 4.22
CA ALA A 105 -10.45 12.31 5.53
C ALA A 105 -11.83 11.67 5.44
N ILE A 106 -12.62 12.00 4.40
CA ILE A 106 -13.91 11.37 4.15
C ILE A 106 -13.74 9.87 3.85
N GLN A 107 -12.76 9.52 3.01
CA GLN A 107 -12.43 8.12 2.74
C GLN A 107 -12.02 7.39 4.02
N ALA A 108 -11.18 8.01 4.86
CA ALA A 108 -10.73 7.42 6.13
C ALA A 108 -11.89 7.12 7.09
N ILE A 109 -12.92 7.98 7.16
CA ILE A 109 -14.15 7.70 7.93
C ILE A 109 -14.82 6.43 7.42
N GLY A 110 -14.94 6.27 6.10
CA GLY A 110 -15.49 5.07 5.48
C GLY A 110 -14.69 3.81 5.83
N ASP A 111 -13.36 3.88 5.70
CA ASP A 111 -12.46 2.76 5.99
C ASP A 111 -12.47 2.37 7.48
N PHE A 112 -12.49 3.35 8.40
CA PHE A 112 -12.59 3.08 9.83
C PHE A 112 -13.95 2.44 10.19
N SER A 113 -15.03 2.95 9.60
CA SER A 113 -16.37 2.39 9.80
C SER A 113 -16.46 0.96 9.27
N ALA A 114 -15.97 0.73 8.07
CA ALA A 114 -15.96 -0.60 7.46
C ALA A 114 -15.06 -1.59 8.22
N THR A 115 -13.89 -1.14 8.70
CA THR A 115 -12.98 -1.97 9.51
C THR A 115 -13.61 -2.35 10.85
N THR A 116 -14.25 -1.39 11.53
CA THR A 116 -14.91 -1.63 12.82
C THR A 116 -16.12 -2.56 12.64
N THR A 117 -16.94 -2.31 11.63
CA THR A 117 -18.09 -3.17 11.33
C THR A 117 -17.64 -4.56 10.90
N GLY A 118 -16.65 -4.66 10.00
CA GLY A 118 -16.13 -5.94 9.51
C GLY A 118 -15.38 -6.75 10.57
N GLY A 119 -14.66 -6.10 11.49
CA GLY A 119 -13.86 -6.76 12.50
C GLY A 119 -14.56 -7.02 13.84
N LEU A 120 -15.40 -6.07 14.29
CA LEU A 120 -16.03 -6.07 15.61
C LEU A 120 -17.55 -6.29 15.56
N ASP A 121 -18.13 -6.40 14.38
CA ASP A 121 -19.57 -6.56 14.15
C ASP A 121 -20.43 -5.44 14.81
N ARG A 122 -19.86 -4.22 14.91
CA ARG A 122 -20.53 -3.03 15.43
C ARG A 122 -20.12 -1.76 14.68
N MET A 123 -20.94 -0.75 14.72
CA MET A 123 -20.58 0.58 14.22
C MET A 123 -19.52 1.24 15.14
N PRO A 124 -18.60 2.06 14.58
CA PRO A 124 -17.71 2.86 15.39
C PRO A 124 -18.47 3.96 16.14
N THR A 125 -17.95 4.36 17.28
CA THR A 125 -18.44 5.53 17.99
C THR A 125 -17.86 6.82 17.38
N ASP A 126 -18.53 7.96 17.62
CA ASP A 126 -18.03 9.27 17.16
C ASP A 126 -16.65 9.59 17.74
N GLU A 127 -16.37 9.16 18.97
CA GLU A 127 -15.07 9.33 19.61
C GLU A 127 -13.98 8.51 18.92
N GLU A 128 -14.30 7.27 18.51
CA GLU A 128 -13.37 6.42 17.76
C GLU A 128 -13.05 7.03 16.39
N LEU A 129 -14.07 7.55 15.68
CA LEU A 129 -13.87 8.23 14.40
C LEU A 129 -13.03 9.49 14.53
N LYS A 130 -13.34 10.35 15.51
CA LYS A 130 -12.56 11.55 15.81
C LYS A 130 -11.12 11.20 16.15
N GLY A 131 -10.90 10.22 17.05
CA GLY A 131 -9.58 9.74 17.41
C GLY A 131 -8.79 9.19 16.22
N GLY A 132 -9.45 8.43 15.35
CA GLY A 132 -8.87 7.89 14.12
C GLY A 132 -8.40 8.98 13.15
N ILE A 133 -9.23 10.00 12.90
CA ILE A 133 -8.90 11.12 12.01
C ILE A 133 -7.75 11.95 12.58
N VAL A 134 -7.77 12.25 13.89
CA VAL A 134 -6.69 12.99 14.54
C VAL A 134 -5.38 12.21 14.47
N ALA A 135 -5.40 10.91 14.77
CA ALA A 135 -4.21 10.05 14.66
C ALA A 135 -3.68 9.98 13.21
N TYR A 136 -4.57 9.88 12.23
CA TYR A 136 -4.24 9.93 10.80
C TYR A 136 -3.57 11.26 10.43
N GLY A 137 -4.11 12.40 10.88
CA GLY A 137 -3.51 13.71 10.65
C GLY A 137 -2.13 13.84 11.27
N ILE A 138 -1.97 13.43 12.55
CA ILE A 138 -0.69 13.49 13.27
C ILE A 138 0.35 12.61 12.55
N SER A 139 0.01 11.40 12.14
CA SER A 139 0.94 10.52 11.46
C SER A 139 1.43 11.09 10.14
N ASN A 140 0.56 11.78 9.38
CA ASN A 140 0.96 12.47 8.14
C ASN A 140 1.89 13.66 8.42
N VAL A 141 1.63 14.44 9.46
CA VAL A 141 2.52 15.55 9.86
C VAL A 141 3.90 15.02 10.27
N VAL A 142 3.93 13.97 11.10
CA VAL A 142 5.19 13.34 11.49
C VAL A 142 5.92 12.76 10.28
N GLY A 143 5.22 12.05 9.40
CA GLY A 143 5.79 11.53 8.15
C GLY A 143 6.40 12.63 7.29
N ALA A 144 5.70 13.76 7.13
CA ALA A 144 6.17 14.90 6.35
C ALA A 144 7.45 15.53 6.93
N ILE A 145 7.58 15.61 8.25
CA ILE A 145 8.80 16.12 8.92
C ILE A 145 10.02 15.27 8.53
N PHE A 146 9.85 13.96 8.41
CA PHE A 146 10.91 13.04 7.99
C PHE A 146 11.01 12.84 6.48
N GLY A 147 10.33 13.68 5.69
CA GLY A 147 10.37 13.63 4.22
C GLY A 147 9.54 12.51 3.61
N GLY A 148 8.64 11.91 4.39
CA GLY A 148 7.69 10.90 3.89
C GLY A 148 6.61 11.51 3.01
N LEU A 149 6.15 10.73 2.03
CA LEU A 149 5.00 11.10 1.21
C LEU A 149 3.70 11.02 2.04
N PRO A 150 2.68 11.83 1.68
CA PRO A 150 1.37 11.73 2.30
C PRO A 150 0.82 10.31 2.20
N THR A 151 0.38 9.77 3.33
CA THR A 151 -0.23 8.44 3.38
C THR A 151 -1.75 8.55 3.29
N ALA A 152 -2.38 7.52 2.74
CA ALA A 152 -3.84 7.37 2.72
C ALA A 152 -4.22 6.06 3.42
N THR A 153 -5.47 5.95 3.83
CA THR A 153 -6.02 4.67 4.30
C THR A 153 -6.19 3.72 3.12
N TYR A 154 -5.90 2.44 3.33
CA TYR A 154 -6.04 1.40 2.30
C TYR A 154 -7.26 0.54 2.58
N SER A 155 -8.30 0.72 1.79
CA SER A 155 -9.57 -0.02 1.89
C SER A 155 -9.39 -1.54 1.73
N GLN A 156 -8.32 -1.99 1.06
CA GLN A 156 -7.97 -3.42 0.94
C GLN A 156 -7.74 -4.08 2.30
N ASN A 157 -7.21 -3.35 3.28
CA ASN A 157 -6.98 -3.86 4.63
C ASN A 157 -8.29 -4.15 5.37
N VAL A 158 -9.37 -3.44 5.04
CA VAL A 158 -10.71 -3.71 5.56
C VAL A 158 -11.14 -5.14 5.24
N GLY A 159 -10.90 -5.59 3.99
CA GLY A 159 -11.20 -6.97 3.57
C GLY A 159 -10.43 -8.02 4.36
N ILE A 160 -9.17 -7.75 4.71
CA ILE A 160 -8.34 -8.64 5.53
C ILE A 160 -8.92 -8.73 6.95
N VAL A 161 -9.22 -7.60 7.58
CA VAL A 161 -9.80 -7.56 8.92
C VAL A 161 -11.17 -8.24 8.97
N ALA A 162 -12.03 -7.97 7.99
CA ALA A 162 -13.36 -8.58 7.91
C ALA A 162 -13.31 -10.11 7.75
N SER A 163 -12.32 -10.61 6.99
CA SER A 163 -12.19 -12.05 6.75
C SER A 163 -11.47 -12.80 7.87
N THR A 164 -10.49 -12.17 8.53
CA THR A 164 -9.70 -12.78 9.60
C THR A 164 -10.29 -12.55 10.99
N LYS A 165 -11.11 -11.51 11.16
CA LYS A 165 -11.62 -11.04 12.46
C LYS A 165 -10.50 -10.70 13.46
N VAL A 166 -9.29 -10.45 12.98
CA VAL A 166 -8.16 -10.07 13.82
C VAL A 166 -8.20 -8.58 14.09
N VAL A 167 -8.57 -8.19 15.31
CA VAL A 167 -8.69 -6.79 15.76
C VAL A 167 -7.79 -6.45 16.95
N ALA A 168 -6.86 -7.36 17.30
CA ALA A 168 -5.98 -7.16 18.44
C ALA A 168 -4.96 -6.05 18.18
N ARG A 169 -4.93 -5.01 19.03
CA ARG A 169 -3.99 -3.87 18.92
C ARG A 169 -2.53 -4.28 18.87
N LYS A 170 -2.17 -5.40 19.50
CA LYS A 170 -0.79 -5.93 19.47
C LYS A 170 -0.39 -6.38 18.07
N VAL A 171 -1.29 -7.04 17.34
CA VAL A 171 -1.03 -7.48 15.96
C VAL A 171 -0.81 -6.29 15.04
N PHE A 172 -1.66 -5.26 15.12
CA PHE A 172 -1.50 -4.05 14.31
C PHE A 172 -0.19 -3.30 14.63
N ARG A 173 0.21 -3.24 15.90
CA ARG A 173 1.49 -2.62 16.28
C ARG A 173 2.70 -3.38 15.73
N ILE A 174 2.68 -4.71 15.76
CA ILE A 174 3.77 -5.54 15.21
C ILE A 174 3.80 -5.43 13.69
N ALA A 175 2.65 -5.37 13.03
CA ALA A 175 2.58 -5.23 11.58
C ALA A 175 3.03 -3.85 11.07
N ALA A 176 3.04 -2.83 11.94
CA ALA A 176 3.48 -1.47 11.62
C ALA A 176 4.98 -1.20 11.90
N MET A 177 5.70 -2.17 12.51
CA MET A 177 7.14 -2.14 12.76
C MET A 177 7.92 -2.79 11.61
#